data_badf371b31033f45678248188bd39645
#
_entry.id   badf371b31033f45678248188bd39645
#
_cell.length_a   1.000
_cell.length_b   1.000
_cell.length_c   1.000
_cell.angle_alpha   90.00
_cell.angle_beta   90.00
_cell.angle_gamma   90.00
#
_symmetry.space_group_name_H-M   'P 1'
#
loop_
_entity.id
_entity.type
_entity.pdbx_description
1 polymer ?
#
loop_
_entity_poly.entity_id
_entity_poly.type
_entity_poly.pdbx_seq_one_letter_code
_entity_poly.pdbx_strand_id
1 'polypeptide(L)'
;MQAAGRLSTGAPAGQAVTIRGAILDGLERNEPAAHRPAGNGRPADPEPAVTVGHDEQPCYDAAFFQALEAGVARSAEAAAGLILDVIAPRSVVDFGCATGIWLAALRSRGVSDVLGVDGPWVPRDRLRIPQELFREHDLTTPLALDRRYDLALCLETAEHLPAEAAGQLVRTLAAAAPIVIFSAAIPEQRGEGHVNLQWPQYWVDRFAAHGYRCSTVLRERLWHVGEIDVWYRQNLLCFAAETEVPRLGALFADRARAGGGPLDIVHPELFLEMCRNLGEYARYTEQLEGRLRDAREGLQAKEELAQIKATPAYRIYARLRRALDMARRGPSRARAE
;
A
#
# COMPACT_ATOMS: atom_id res chain seq x y z
N MET A 1 33.75 -13.82 54.54
CA MET A 1 33.91 -15.27 54.22
C MET A 1 32.88 -15.63 53.19
N GLN A 2 33.37 -15.98 52.02
CA GLN A 2 32.89 -16.94 51.02
C GLN A 2 31.56 -16.59 50.37
N ALA A 3 31.37 -16.73 49.07
CA ALA A 3 32.25 -16.97 47.92
C ALA A 3 31.35 -16.78 46.68
N ALA A 4 31.97 -16.33 45.63
CA ALA A 4 31.38 -16.14 44.30
C ALA A 4 30.94 -17.43 43.65
N GLY A 5 29.86 -17.33 42.87
CA GLY A 5 29.46 -18.35 41.87
C GLY A 5 29.04 -17.66 40.59
N ARG A 6 29.99 -17.46 39.67
CA ARG A 6 29.69 -17.15 38.26
C ARG A 6 29.27 -18.43 37.54
N LEU A 7 28.11 -18.43 36.93
CA LEU A 7 27.79 -19.35 35.86
C LEU A 7 27.68 -18.57 34.54
N SER A 8 28.71 -18.77 33.74
CA SER A 8 28.80 -18.42 32.34
C SER A 8 28.05 -19.50 31.55
N THR A 9 27.00 -19.14 30.84
CA THR A 9 26.49 -19.95 29.72
C THR A 9 26.50 -19.10 28.49
N GLY A 10 27.54 -19.31 27.69
CA GLY A 10 27.61 -18.81 26.33
C GLY A 10 26.59 -19.54 25.45
N ALA A 11 25.65 -18.80 24.86
CA ALA A 11 24.89 -19.26 23.72
C ALA A 11 25.64 -18.88 22.43
N PRO A 12 25.70 -19.77 21.43
CA PRO A 12 26.40 -19.47 20.18
C PRO A 12 25.60 -18.44 19.36
N ALA A 13 26.32 -17.44 18.86
CA ALA A 13 25.83 -16.46 17.94
C ALA A 13 25.31 -17.14 16.65
N GLY A 14 23.98 -17.16 16.48
CA GLY A 14 23.35 -17.55 15.24
C GLY A 14 23.69 -16.54 14.14
N GLN A 15 24.31 -17.03 13.08
CA GLN A 15 24.57 -16.26 11.88
C GLN A 15 23.26 -15.77 11.29
N ALA A 16 23.03 -14.46 11.31
CA ALA A 16 21.99 -13.81 10.52
C ALA A 16 22.36 -13.97 9.04
N VAL A 17 21.66 -14.85 8.33
CA VAL A 17 21.79 -14.98 6.89
C VAL A 17 21.16 -13.73 6.28
N THR A 18 22.01 -12.83 5.80
CA THR A 18 21.58 -11.60 5.13
C THR A 18 21.05 -11.98 3.73
N ILE A 19 19.73 -12.00 3.59
CA ILE A 19 19.03 -12.22 2.31
C ILE A 19 19.36 -11.12 1.27
N ARG A 20 20.04 -10.06 1.69
CA ARG A 20 20.40 -8.91 0.86
C ARG A 20 21.35 -9.22 -0.29
N GLY A 21 22.24 -10.20 -0.17
CA GLY A 21 23.24 -10.52 -1.20
C GLY A 21 22.67 -11.22 -2.44
N ALA A 22 21.65 -12.05 -2.27
CA ALA A 22 21.10 -12.84 -3.38
C ALA A 22 20.13 -12.05 -4.28
N ILE A 23 19.61 -10.92 -3.80
CA ILE A 23 18.66 -10.08 -4.56
C ILE A 23 19.40 -9.02 -5.39
N LEU A 24 20.54 -8.50 -4.91
CA LEU A 24 21.31 -7.47 -5.61
C LEU A 24 22.13 -8.01 -6.78
N ASP A 25 22.67 -9.21 -6.70
CA ASP A 25 23.42 -9.84 -7.81
C ASP A 25 22.57 -10.16 -9.05
N GLY A 26 21.25 -10.14 -8.92
CA GLY A 26 20.30 -10.33 -10.02
C GLY A 26 19.91 -9.04 -10.76
N LEU A 27 20.18 -7.86 -10.18
CA LEU A 27 19.75 -6.57 -10.72
C LEU A 27 20.83 -5.83 -11.51
N GLU A 28 22.12 -6.17 -11.32
CA GLU A 28 23.24 -5.48 -11.97
C GLU A 28 23.60 -5.98 -13.38
N ARG A 29 22.89 -6.96 -13.95
CA ARG A 29 23.20 -7.53 -15.28
C ARG A 29 22.20 -7.16 -16.36
N ASN A 30 21.62 -5.97 -16.33
CA ASN A 30 20.82 -5.46 -17.45
C ASN A 30 21.28 -4.04 -17.82
N GLU A 31 22.51 -3.90 -18.32
CA GLU A 31 22.90 -2.72 -19.08
C GLU A 31 22.35 -2.82 -20.51
N PRO A 32 21.79 -1.74 -21.07
CA PRO A 32 21.30 -1.74 -22.45
C PRO A 32 22.47 -1.77 -23.43
N ALA A 33 22.46 -2.73 -24.35
CA ALA A 33 23.42 -2.87 -25.42
C ALA A 33 23.46 -1.61 -26.28
N ALA A 34 24.69 -1.12 -26.51
CA ALA A 34 25.01 0.02 -27.34
C ALA A 34 24.58 -0.19 -28.81
N HIS A 35 24.05 0.89 -29.37
CA HIS A 35 23.69 1.06 -30.79
C HIS A 35 24.79 0.62 -31.76
N ARG A 36 24.42 -0.18 -32.77
CA ARG A 36 25.11 -0.27 -34.09
C ARG A 36 24.15 0.18 -35.20
N PRO A 37 24.62 0.89 -36.22
CA PRO A 37 23.75 1.53 -37.19
C PRO A 37 23.41 0.68 -38.42
N ALA A 38 22.22 0.92 -38.94
CA ALA A 38 21.76 0.89 -40.33
C ALA A 38 21.84 -0.39 -41.16
N GLY A 39 20.70 -1.00 -41.36
CA GLY A 39 20.35 -1.76 -42.55
C GLY A 39 19.00 -1.26 -43.07
N ASN A 40 18.95 -0.82 -44.33
CA ASN A 40 17.76 -0.33 -45.01
C ASN A 40 16.71 -1.44 -45.14
N GLY A 41 15.60 -1.32 -44.38
CA GLY A 41 14.41 -2.11 -44.51
C GLY A 41 13.18 -1.20 -44.39
N ARG A 42 12.21 -1.34 -45.30
CA ARG A 42 10.94 -0.62 -45.33
C ARG A 42 10.29 -0.57 -43.96
N PRO A 43 9.60 0.55 -43.62
CA PRO A 43 8.83 0.61 -42.38
C PRO A 43 7.69 -0.42 -42.43
N ALA A 44 7.64 -1.30 -41.46
CA ALA A 44 6.46 -2.12 -41.17
C ALA A 44 5.34 -1.20 -40.70
N ASP A 45 4.12 -1.47 -41.18
CA ASP A 45 2.91 -0.78 -40.72
C ASP A 45 2.84 -0.87 -39.19
N PRO A 46 2.42 0.22 -38.50
CA PRO A 46 2.25 0.19 -37.06
C PRO A 46 1.14 -0.82 -36.71
N GLU A 47 1.51 -1.81 -35.88
CA GLU A 47 0.49 -2.64 -35.23
C GLU A 47 -0.54 -1.73 -34.56
N PRO A 48 -1.84 -2.07 -34.63
CA PRO A 48 -2.87 -1.27 -34.00
C PRO A 48 -2.57 -1.21 -32.50
N ALA A 49 -2.36 0.00 -31.99
CA ALA A 49 -2.28 0.27 -30.57
C ALA A 49 -3.56 -0.32 -29.93
N VAL A 50 -3.37 -1.32 -29.06
CA VAL A 50 -4.43 -1.76 -28.18
C VAL A 50 -4.69 -0.60 -27.24
N THR A 51 -5.63 0.24 -27.62
CA THR A 51 -6.24 1.19 -26.69
C THR A 51 -6.97 0.38 -25.65
N VAL A 52 -6.35 0.18 -24.50
CA VAL A 52 -7.06 -0.21 -23.28
C VAL A 52 -8.02 0.93 -23.01
N GLY A 53 -9.30 0.69 -23.26
CA GLY A 53 -10.33 1.69 -23.01
C GLY A 53 -10.34 2.05 -21.54
N HIS A 54 -10.08 3.33 -21.24
CA HIS A 54 -10.20 3.93 -19.90
C HIS A 54 -11.67 4.21 -19.52
N ASP A 55 -12.64 3.46 -20.07
CA ASP A 55 -14.07 3.61 -19.82
C ASP A 55 -14.66 2.55 -18.87
N GLU A 56 -13.86 1.73 -18.21
CA GLU A 56 -14.36 0.95 -17.08
C GLU A 56 -14.34 1.84 -15.83
N GLN A 57 -15.52 2.45 -15.52
CA GLN A 57 -15.79 2.98 -14.19
C GLN A 57 -15.40 1.90 -13.17
N PRO A 58 -14.62 2.25 -12.13
CA PRO A 58 -14.30 1.30 -11.07
C PRO A 58 -15.61 0.69 -10.55
N CYS A 59 -15.61 -0.63 -10.33
CA CYS A 59 -16.80 -1.40 -9.94
C CYS A 59 -17.23 -1.09 -8.49
N TYR A 60 -17.36 0.19 -8.15
CA TYR A 60 -17.80 0.69 -6.85
C TYR A 60 -19.34 0.64 -6.77
N ASP A 61 -19.89 -0.55 -6.86
CA ASP A 61 -21.33 -0.77 -6.71
C ASP A 61 -21.75 -0.87 -5.23
N ALA A 62 -23.06 -1.00 -5.02
CA ALA A 62 -23.62 -1.13 -3.68
C ALA A 62 -23.10 -2.37 -2.92
N ALA A 63 -22.75 -3.45 -3.61
CA ALA A 63 -22.22 -4.66 -3.00
C ALA A 63 -20.76 -4.45 -2.51
N PHE A 64 -19.95 -3.75 -3.28
CA PHE A 64 -18.61 -3.33 -2.88
C PHE A 64 -18.65 -2.51 -1.58
N PHE A 65 -19.48 -1.45 -1.53
CA PHE A 65 -19.60 -0.62 -0.33
C PHE A 65 -20.11 -1.41 0.88
N GLN A 66 -21.01 -2.37 0.68
CA GLN A 66 -21.52 -3.21 1.78
C GLN A 66 -20.45 -4.13 2.37
N ALA A 67 -19.64 -4.76 1.53
CA ALA A 67 -18.55 -5.62 1.97
C ALA A 67 -17.46 -4.83 2.72
N LEU A 68 -17.13 -3.64 2.22
CA LEU A 68 -16.15 -2.73 2.82
C LEU A 68 -16.60 -2.21 4.19
N GLU A 69 -17.88 -1.87 4.35
CA GLU A 69 -18.42 -1.21 5.54
C GLU A 69 -18.16 -1.94 6.85
N ALA A 70 -18.28 -3.27 6.86
CA ALA A 70 -18.18 -4.02 8.13
C ALA A 70 -16.76 -4.05 8.71
N GLY A 71 -15.73 -4.15 7.86
CA GLY A 71 -14.33 -4.12 8.28
C GLY A 71 -13.87 -2.71 8.65
N VAL A 72 -14.16 -1.75 7.76
CA VAL A 72 -13.78 -0.35 7.96
C VAL A 72 -14.41 0.24 9.21
N ALA A 73 -15.67 -0.10 9.51
CA ALA A 73 -16.34 0.42 10.71
C ALA A 73 -15.65 -0.03 12.01
N ARG A 74 -15.26 -1.31 12.12
CA ARG A 74 -14.50 -1.79 13.29
C ARG A 74 -13.14 -1.11 13.38
N SER A 75 -12.43 -1.00 12.25
CA SER A 75 -11.13 -0.34 12.20
C SER A 75 -11.22 1.13 12.62
N ALA A 76 -12.21 1.86 12.11
CA ALA A 76 -12.44 3.27 12.43
C ALA A 76 -12.80 3.45 13.91
N GLU A 77 -13.70 2.62 14.45
CA GLU A 77 -14.07 2.66 15.84
C GLU A 77 -12.90 2.37 16.79
N ALA A 78 -12.07 1.38 16.46
CA ALA A 78 -10.90 1.03 17.26
C ALA A 78 -9.80 2.11 17.22
N ALA A 79 -9.57 2.73 16.05
CA ALA A 79 -8.51 3.72 15.87
C ALA A 79 -8.89 5.14 16.27
N ALA A 80 -10.19 5.52 16.20
CA ALA A 80 -10.65 6.89 16.46
C ALA A 80 -10.25 7.40 17.85
N GLY A 81 -10.34 6.54 18.87
CA GLY A 81 -9.90 6.91 20.22
C GLY A 81 -8.43 7.31 20.28
N LEU A 82 -7.55 6.50 19.68
CA LEU A 82 -6.12 6.79 19.64
C LEU A 82 -5.81 8.09 18.87
N ILE A 83 -6.51 8.33 17.75
CA ILE A 83 -6.35 9.56 16.96
C ILE A 83 -6.72 10.79 17.82
N LEU A 84 -7.82 10.71 18.55
CA LEU A 84 -8.26 11.80 19.42
C LEU A 84 -7.30 12.04 20.57
N ASP A 85 -6.79 10.99 21.20
CA ASP A 85 -5.88 11.07 22.33
C ASP A 85 -4.55 11.73 21.96
N VAL A 86 -4.05 11.51 20.74
CA VAL A 86 -2.72 11.99 20.34
C VAL A 86 -2.74 13.28 19.52
N ILE A 87 -3.83 13.55 18.78
CA ILE A 87 -3.94 14.72 17.89
C ILE A 87 -4.94 15.74 18.45
N ALA A 88 -6.03 15.27 19.05
CA ALA A 88 -7.12 16.10 19.58
C ALA A 88 -7.67 17.13 18.57
N PRO A 89 -8.04 16.72 17.34
CA PRO A 89 -8.55 17.63 16.33
C PRO A 89 -9.98 18.09 16.69
N ARG A 90 -10.28 19.35 16.41
CA ARG A 90 -11.65 19.91 16.54
C ARG A 90 -12.39 19.87 15.21
N SER A 91 -11.63 19.83 14.11
CA SER A 91 -12.15 19.77 12.74
C SER A 91 -11.37 18.77 11.90
N VAL A 92 -12.09 17.98 11.09
CA VAL A 92 -11.51 16.91 10.28
C VAL A 92 -12.07 16.95 8.86
N VAL A 93 -11.21 16.84 7.85
CA VAL A 93 -11.60 16.58 6.47
C VAL A 93 -11.06 15.21 6.05
N ASP A 94 -11.87 14.42 5.33
CA ASP A 94 -11.50 13.08 4.85
C ASP A 94 -11.60 13.02 3.33
N PHE A 95 -10.48 12.79 2.67
CA PHE A 95 -10.35 12.69 1.21
C PHE A 95 -10.37 11.23 0.77
N GLY A 96 -11.34 10.86 -0.05
CA GLY A 96 -11.66 9.47 -0.32
C GLY A 96 -12.48 8.84 0.81
N CYS A 97 -13.42 9.62 1.32
CA CYS A 97 -14.17 9.25 2.53
C CYS A 97 -15.17 8.11 2.33
N ALA A 98 -15.41 7.66 1.10
CA ALA A 98 -16.47 6.71 0.75
C ALA A 98 -17.80 7.12 1.42
N THR A 99 -18.43 6.22 2.18
CA THR A 99 -19.67 6.53 2.90
C THR A 99 -19.46 7.34 4.19
N GLY A 100 -18.24 7.77 4.51
CA GLY A 100 -17.93 8.61 5.66
C GLY A 100 -17.81 7.88 6.99
N ILE A 101 -17.45 6.60 6.99
CA ILE A 101 -17.37 5.76 8.19
C ILE A 101 -16.35 6.30 9.20
N TRP A 102 -15.16 6.70 8.76
CA TRP A 102 -14.13 7.27 9.62
C TRP A 102 -14.59 8.57 10.28
N LEU A 103 -15.25 9.42 9.50
CA LEU A 103 -15.82 10.65 10.03
C LEU A 103 -16.95 10.37 11.03
N ALA A 104 -17.80 9.37 10.77
CA ALA A 104 -18.85 8.97 11.70
C ALA A 104 -18.28 8.48 13.05
N ALA A 105 -17.19 7.69 13.02
CA ALA A 105 -16.50 7.23 14.22
C ALA A 105 -15.86 8.37 15.03
N LEU A 106 -15.32 9.40 14.37
CA LEU A 106 -14.80 10.59 15.04
C LEU A 106 -15.93 11.46 15.60
N ARG A 107 -17.04 11.60 14.85
CA ARG A 107 -18.23 12.35 15.29
C ARG A 107 -18.89 11.74 16.53
N SER A 108 -19.00 10.42 16.60
CA SER A 108 -19.54 9.71 17.76
C SER A 108 -18.74 9.99 19.05
N ARG A 109 -17.50 10.45 18.91
CA ARG A 109 -16.57 10.81 19.99
C ARG A 109 -16.42 12.33 20.19
N GLY A 110 -17.28 13.14 19.58
CA GLY A 110 -17.38 14.57 19.85
C GLY A 110 -16.78 15.51 18.79
N VAL A 111 -16.18 15.01 17.69
CA VAL A 111 -15.72 15.87 16.59
C VAL A 111 -16.91 16.18 15.69
N SER A 112 -17.60 17.29 15.95
CA SER A 112 -18.79 17.67 15.18
C SER A 112 -18.47 18.35 13.83
N ASP A 113 -17.32 18.99 13.72
CA ASP A 113 -16.90 19.74 12.56
C ASP A 113 -16.11 18.83 11.59
N VAL A 114 -16.82 18.23 10.64
CA VAL A 114 -16.24 17.28 9.67
C VAL A 114 -16.69 17.58 8.24
N LEU A 115 -15.87 17.19 7.27
CA LEU A 115 -16.18 17.22 5.85
C LEU A 115 -15.66 15.94 5.18
N GLY A 116 -16.54 15.22 4.49
CA GLY A 116 -16.15 14.13 3.60
C GLY A 116 -16.02 14.63 2.16
N VAL A 117 -14.98 14.18 1.46
CA VAL A 117 -14.74 14.50 0.04
C VAL A 117 -14.52 13.19 -0.71
N ASP A 118 -15.32 12.94 -1.75
CA ASP A 118 -15.17 11.77 -2.62
C ASP A 118 -15.88 11.99 -3.97
N GLY A 119 -15.75 11.05 -4.89
CA GLY A 119 -16.32 11.13 -6.23
C GLY A 119 -17.85 10.94 -6.29
N PRO A 120 -18.43 11.08 -7.50
CA PRO A 120 -19.87 10.96 -7.73
C PRO A 120 -20.42 9.55 -7.57
N TRP A 121 -19.57 8.54 -7.52
CA TRP A 121 -19.94 7.13 -7.36
C TRP A 121 -20.41 6.78 -5.96
N VAL A 122 -20.20 7.64 -4.95
CA VAL A 122 -20.61 7.39 -3.57
C VAL A 122 -22.13 7.44 -3.44
N PRO A 123 -22.80 6.35 -2.99
CA PRO A 123 -24.24 6.33 -2.80
C PRO A 123 -24.67 7.27 -1.66
N ARG A 124 -25.40 8.32 -2.00
CA ARG A 124 -25.80 9.38 -1.04
C ARG A 124 -26.73 8.89 0.07
N ASP A 125 -27.55 7.90 -0.21
CA ASP A 125 -28.45 7.25 0.71
C ASP A 125 -27.74 6.33 1.72
N ARG A 126 -26.45 6.03 1.48
CA ARG A 126 -25.62 5.21 2.38
C ARG A 126 -24.65 6.02 3.22
N LEU A 127 -24.62 7.33 3.08
CA LEU A 127 -23.73 8.18 3.87
C LEU A 127 -23.97 8.00 5.38
N ARG A 128 -22.87 7.83 6.12
CA ARG A 128 -22.83 7.74 7.59
C ARG A 128 -22.67 9.10 8.26
N ILE A 129 -22.52 10.14 7.45
CA ILE A 129 -22.51 11.54 7.83
C ILE A 129 -23.67 12.27 7.14
N PRO A 130 -24.17 13.39 7.69
CA PRO A 130 -25.14 14.23 7.00
C PRO A 130 -24.70 14.61 5.59
N GLN A 131 -25.63 14.64 4.63
CA GLN A 131 -25.31 14.90 3.21
C GLN A 131 -24.68 16.27 2.99
N GLU A 132 -25.02 17.26 3.79
CA GLU A 132 -24.43 18.61 3.77
C GLU A 132 -22.96 18.63 4.20
N LEU A 133 -22.46 17.58 4.86
CA LEU A 133 -21.08 17.39 5.24
C LEU A 133 -20.29 16.54 4.22
N PHE A 134 -20.90 16.25 3.08
CA PHE A 134 -20.26 15.55 1.98
C PHE A 134 -20.11 16.47 0.76
N ARG A 135 -18.91 16.51 0.20
CA ARG A 135 -18.58 17.26 -1.01
C ARG A 135 -18.12 16.30 -2.10
N GLU A 136 -18.85 16.30 -3.21
CA GLU A 136 -18.44 15.57 -4.41
C GLU A 136 -17.26 16.27 -5.09
N HIS A 137 -16.19 15.53 -5.34
CA HIS A 137 -15.02 16.03 -6.05
C HIS A 137 -14.15 14.89 -6.60
N ASP A 138 -13.60 15.09 -7.78
CA ASP A 138 -12.59 14.21 -8.38
C ASP A 138 -11.21 14.54 -7.79
N LEU A 139 -10.67 13.63 -6.98
CA LEU A 139 -9.39 13.80 -6.29
C LEU A 139 -8.17 13.82 -7.21
N THR A 140 -8.32 13.51 -8.50
CA THR A 140 -7.26 13.70 -9.49
C THR A 140 -7.07 15.17 -9.86
N THR A 141 -8.05 16.02 -9.52
CA THR A 141 -8.06 17.45 -9.83
C THR A 141 -7.78 18.32 -8.59
N PRO A 142 -7.30 19.56 -8.77
CA PRO A 142 -7.08 20.48 -7.66
C PRO A 142 -8.36 20.78 -6.88
N LEU A 143 -8.32 20.68 -5.56
CA LEU A 143 -9.40 21.09 -4.67
C LEU A 143 -8.92 22.20 -3.74
N ALA A 144 -9.62 23.33 -3.76
CA ALA A 144 -9.49 24.37 -2.74
C ALA A 144 -10.65 24.27 -1.77
N LEU A 145 -10.34 24.27 -0.47
CA LEU A 145 -11.31 24.38 0.61
C LEU A 145 -11.37 25.83 1.09
N ASP A 146 -12.53 26.25 1.60
CA ASP A 146 -12.74 27.63 2.07
C ASP A 146 -11.93 27.95 3.35
N ARG A 147 -11.46 26.90 4.03
CA ARG A 147 -10.68 27.00 5.26
C ARG A 147 -9.75 25.79 5.42
N ARG A 148 -8.87 25.85 6.40
CA ARG A 148 -8.10 24.69 6.85
C ARG A 148 -8.84 23.97 7.98
N TYR A 149 -8.58 22.67 8.08
CA TYR A 149 -9.01 21.79 9.15
C TYR A 149 -7.83 21.49 10.08
N ASP A 150 -8.09 20.99 11.29
CA ASP A 150 -7.02 20.59 12.21
C ASP A 150 -6.35 19.29 11.76
N LEU A 151 -7.13 18.41 11.09
CA LEU A 151 -6.68 17.11 10.61
C LEU A 151 -7.28 16.81 9.23
N ALA A 152 -6.46 16.29 8.31
CA ALA A 152 -6.92 15.62 7.11
C ALA A 152 -6.72 14.11 7.23
N LEU A 153 -7.68 13.34 6.75
CA LEU A 153 -7.56 11.90 6.49
C LEU A 153 -7.46 11.67 5.00
N CYS A 154 -6.71 10.65 4.60
CA CYS A 154 -6.71 10.08 3.25
C CYS A 154 -6.26 8.62 3.41
N LEU A 155 -7.22 7.70 3.50
CA LEU A 155 -6.98 6.34 3.96
C LEU A 155 -7.38 5.34 2.88
N GLU A 156 -6.40 4.54 2.40
CA GLU A 156 -6.58 3.54 1.33
C GLU A 156 -7.31 4.16 0.11
N THR A 157 -6.80 5.28 -0.37
CA THR A 157 -7.40 6.08 -1.46
C THR A 157 -6.39 6.37 -2.56
N ALA A 158 -5.16 6.70 -2.20
CA ALA A 158 -4.16 7.21 -3.14
C ALA A 158 -3.70 6.15 -4.16
N GLU A 159 -3.82 4.87 -3.83
CA GLU A 159 -3.57 3.73 -4.72
C GLU A 159 -4.57 3.59 -5.86
N HIS A 160 -5.76 4.19 -5.73
CA HIS A 160 -6.78 4.21 -6.78
C HIS A 160 -6.61 5.36 -7.76
N LEU A 161 -5.74 6.34 -7.44
CA LEU A 161 -5.48 7.47 -8.31
C LEU A 161 -4.24 7.19 -9.19
N PRO A 162 -4.22 7.66 -10.44
CA PRO A 162 -3.05 7.50 -11.30
C PRO A 162 -1.82 8.17 -10.67
N ALA A 163 -0.64 7.63 -10.90
CA ALA A 163 0.60 8.09 -10.29
C ALA A 163 0.90 9.58 -10.54
N GLU A 164 0.44 10.11 -11.67
CA GLU A 164 0.54 11.53 -12.05
C GLU A 164 -0.25 12.44 -11.11
N ALA A 165 -1.36 11.94 -10.55
CA ALA A 165 -2.19 12.69 -9.60
C ALA A 165 -1.60 12.74 -8.19
N ALA A 166 -0.64 11.87 -7.84
CA ALA A 166 -0.08 11.78 -6.49
C ALA A 166 0.46 13.11 -5.96
N GLY A 167 1.18 13.86 -6.81
CA GLY A 167 1.70 15.18 -6.43
C GLY A 167 0.61 16.21 -6.18
N GLN A 168 -0.49 16.14 -6.95
CA GLN A 168 -1.65 17.02 -6.76
C GLN A 168 -2.41 16.67 -5.49
N LEU A 169 -2.62 15.37 -5.21
CA LEU A 169 -3.26 14.90 -3.99
C LEU A 169 -2.51 15.41 -2.75
N VAL A 170 -1.19 15.19 -2.69
CA VAL A 170 -0.37 15.64 -1.55
C VAL A 170 -0.44 17.16 -1.38
N ARG A 171 -0.41 17.95 -2.47
CA ARG A 171 -0.61 19.41 -2.37
C ARG A 171 -1.97 19.76 -1.76
N THR A 172 -3.02 19.08 -2.19
CA THR A 172 -4.38 19.29 -1.67
C THR A 172 -4.45 18.99 -0.18
N LEU A 173 -3.91 17.84 0.24
CA LEU A 173 -3.85 17.44 1.64
C LEU A 173 -3.06 18.42 2.51
N ALA A 174 -1.89 18.85 2.04
CA ALA A 174 -1.05 19.82 2.75
C ALA A 174 -1.68 21.21 2.85
N ALA A 175 -2.45 21.62 1.85
CA ALA A 175 -3.22 22.86 1.91
C ALA A 175 -4.42 22.76 2.86
N ALA A 176 -5.03 21.58 2.97
CA ALA A 176 -6.26 21.36 3.74
C ALA A 176 -6.02 21.34 5.25
N ALA A 177 -4.92 20.76 5.74
CA ALA A 177 -4.69 20.62 7.18
C ALA A 177 -3.19 20.58 7.52
N PRO A 178 -2.77 21.03 8.70
CA PRO A 178 -1.38 20.95 9.15
C PRO A 178 -0.98 19.54 9.60
N ILE A 179 -1.94 18.65 9.81
CA ILE A 179 -1.72 17.25 10.18
C ILE A 179 -2.51 16.38 9.21
N VAL A 180 -1.88 15.31 8.72
CA VAL A 180 -2.50 14.36 7.80
C VAL A 180 -2.26 12.95 8.32
N ILE A 181 -3.33 12.16 8.50
CA ILE A 181 -3.24 10.71 8.63
C ILE A 181 -3.48 10.14 7.25
N PHE A 182 -2.54 9.35 6.79
CA PHE A 182 -2.49 8.84 5.43
C PHE A 182 -2.21 7.34 5.43
N SER A 183 -2.88 6.62 4.55
CA SER A 183 -2.49 5.26 4.20
C SER A 183 -2.73 5.01 2.72
N ALA A 184 -1.91 4.18 2.12
CA ALA A 184 -2.06 3.71 0.75
C ALA A 184 -1.44 2.32 0.61
N ALA A 185 -2.03 1.50 -0.23
CA ALA A 185 -1.59 0.14 -0.49
C ALA A 185 -0.14 0.10 -0.99
N ILE A 186 0.63 -0.84 -0.43
CA ILE A 186 2.01 -1.12 -0.84
C ILE A 186 2.06 -2.00 -2.10
N PRO A 187 3.21 -2.09 -2.80
CA PRO A 187 3.36 -3.01 -3.93
C PRO A 187 2.91 -4.43 -3.60
N GLU A 188 2.16 -5.03 -4.51
CA GLU A 188 1.55 -6.37 -4.42
C GLU A 188 0.41 -6.52 -3.39
N GLN A 189 0.05 -5.49 -2.65
CA GLN A 189 -1.18 -5.48 -1.86
C GLN A 189 -2.38 -5.45 -2.81
N ARG A 190 -3.21 -6.48 -2.72
CA ARG A 190 -4.39 -6.60 -3.57
C ARG A 190 -5.47 -5.60 -3.19
N GLY A 191 -6.20 -5.18 -4.20
CA GLY A 191 -7.39 -4.36 -4.10
C GLY A 191 -7.96 -4.12 -5.48
N GLU A 192 -9.26 -3.93 -5.57
CA GLU A 192 -9.93 -3.59 -6.82
C GLU A 192 -9.57 -2.16 -7.21
N GLY A 193 -9.18 -1.94 -8.47
CA GLY A 193 -8.85 -0.61 -8.96
C GLY A 193 -7.52 -0.03 -8.45
N HIS A 194 -6.62 -0.83 -7.87
CA HIS A 194 -5.28 -0.38 -7.49
C HIS A 194 -4.42 -0.15 -8.72
N VAL A 195 -4.09 1.10 -9.00
CA VAL A 195 -3.28 1.52 -10.16
C VAL A 195 -1.94 2.18 -9.77
N ASN A 196 -1.77 2.54 -8.48
CA ASN A 196 -0.61 3.30 -7.99
C ASN A 196 -0.10 2.74 -6.67
N LEU A 197 0.38 1.51 -6.68
CA LEU A 197 0.95 0.84 -5.51
C LEU A 197 2.37 1.34 -5.25
N GLN A 198 2.58 2.03 -4.13
CA GLN A 198 3.85 2.67 -3.80
C GLN A 198 4.33 2.30 -2.41
N TRP A 199 5.65 2.21 -2.23
CA TRP A 199 6.24 2.08 -0.92
C TRP A 199 6.02 3.36 -0.07
N PRO A 200 5.93 3.27 1.26
CA PRO A 200 5.77 4.40 2.16
C PRO A 200 6.74 5.55 1.91
N GLN A 201 8.01 5.25 1.55
CA GLN A 201 9.02 6.28 1.27
C GLN A 201 8.62 7.22 0.12
N TYR A 202 7.93 6.71 -0.91
CA TYR A 202 7.42 7.53 -2.01
C TYR A 202 6.50 8.67 -1.53
N TRP A 203 5.62 8.38 -0.58
CA TRP A 203 4.72 9.36 0.00
C TRP A 203 5.45 10.31 0.95
N VAL A 204 6.38 9.77 1.77
CA VAL A 204 7.22 10.57 2.67
C VAL A 204 7.99 11.64 1.92
N ASP A 205 8.61 11.30 0.79
CA ASP A 205 9.36 12.27 -0.02
C ASP A 205 8.47 13.39 -0.56
N ARG A 206 7.24 13.04 -0.97
CA ARG A 206 6.27 14.03 -1.46
C ARG A 206 5.77 14.95 -0.37
N PHE A 207 5.42 14.44 0.79
CA PHE A 207 5.02 15.28 1.93
C PHE A 207 6.17 16.14 2.44
N ALA A 208 7.41 15.61 2.44
CA ALA A 208 8.59 16.37 2.83
C ALA A 208 8.83 17.60 1.92
N ALA A 209 8.56 17.49 0.60
CA ALA A 209 8.63 18.60 -0.32
C ALA A 209 7.64 19.75 0.01
N HIS A 210 6.64 19.49 0.86
CA HIS A 210 5.69 20.48 1.38
C HIS A 210 5.94 20.86 2.85
N GLY A 211 7.11 20.52 3.42
CA GLY A 211 7.48 20.87 4.79
C GLY A 211 6.78 20.01 5.85
N TYR A 212 6.39 18.79 5.51
CA TYR A 212 5.81 17.82 6.45
C TYR A 212 6.84 16.79 6.88
N ARG A 213 6.78 16.42 8.14
CA ARG A 213 7.52 15.29 8.70
C ARG A 213 6.60 14.08 8.86
N CYS A 214 7.15 12.89 8.66
CA CYS A 214 6.46 11.62 8.84
C CYS A 214 6.72 11.03 10.22
N SER A 215 5.70 10.42 10.83
CA SER A 215 5.79 9.58 12.02
C SER A 215 5.09 8.24 11.78
N THR A 216 5.70 7.16 12.25
CA THR A 216 5.17 5.79 12.24
C THR A 216 4.53 5.38 13.56
N VAL A 217 4.53 6.25 14.57
CA VAL A 217 4.10 5.90 15.94
C VAL A 217 2.65 5.43 15.99
N LEU A 218 1.74 6.02 15.20
CA LEU A 218 0.36 5.52 15.14
C LEU A 218 0.32 4.09 14.59
N ARG A 219 1.03 3.82 13.49
CA ARG A 219 1.17 2.48 12.91
C ARG A 219 1.72 1.48 13.94
N GLU A 220 2.76 1.85 14.65
CA GLU A 220 3.38 1.00 15.68
C GLU A 220 2.41 0.66 16.82
N ARG A 221 1.63 1.65 17.27
CA ARG A 221 0.60 1.44 18.30
C ARG A 221 -0.55 0.55 17.83
N LEU A 222 -0.88 0.59 16.54
CA LEU A 222 -1.95 -0.20 15.96
C LEU A 222 -1.50 -1.58 15.46
N TRP A 223 -0.21 -1.84 15.39
CA TRP A 223 0.39 -3.02 14.73
C TRP A 223 -0.20 -4.36 15.17
N HIS A 224 -0.55 -4.50 16.45
CA HIS A 224 -1.08 -5.73 17.04
C HIS A 224 -2.56 -5.64 17.41
N VAL A 225 -3.28 -4.60 17.00
CA VAL A 225 -4.69 -4.42 17.33
C VAL A 225 -5.55 -5.19 16.33
N GLY A 226 -6.01 -6.38 16.72
CA GLY A 226 -6.71 -7.32 15.83
C GLY A 226 -8.08 -6.84 15.32
N GLU A 227 -8.69 -5.84 15.97
CA GLU A 227 -9.93 -5.20 15.54
C GLU A 227 -9.76 -4.30 14.33
N ILE A 228 -8.52 -3.91 14.03
CA ILE A 228 -8.16 -3.06 12.89
C ILE A 228 -7.68 -3.93 11.74
N ASP A 229 -8.25 -3.73 10.57
CA ASP A 229 -7.85 -4.44 9.37
C ASP A 229 -6.37 -4.26 9.08
N VAL A 230 -5.73 -5.31 8.57
CA VAL A 230 -4.27 -5.39 8.46
C VAL A 230 -3.68 -4.29 7.56
N TRP A 231 -4.41 -3.85 6.54
CA TRP A 231 -3.93 -2.78 5.65
C TRP A 231 -3.80 -1.44 6.37
N TYR A 232 -4.72 -1.05 7.27
CA TYR A 232 -4.55 0.15 8.09
C TYR A 232 -3.36 0.00 9.06
N ARG A 233 -3.23 -1.16 9.72
CA ARG A 233 -2.09 -1.46 10.61
C ARG A 233 -0.76 -1.42 9.87
N GLN A 234 -0.76 -1.82 8.60
CA GLN A 234 0.41 -1.84 7.72
C GLN A 234 0.78 -0.44 7.21
N ASN A 235 -0.20 0.29 6.67
CA ASN A 235 0.04 1.41 5.77
C ASN A 235 -0.04 2.78 6.46
N LEU A 236 -0.64 2.85 7.67
CA LEU A 236 -0.97 4.12 8.31
C LEU A 236 0.27 4.91 8.71
N LEU A 237 0.35 6.14 8.23
CA LEU A 237 1.38 7.13 8.52
C LEU A 237 0.75 8.42 9.04
N CYS A 238 1.45 9.13 9.91
CA CYS A 238 1.07 10.46 10.35
C CYS A 238 2.08 11.48 9.80
N PHE A 239 1.58 12.46 9.06
CA PHE A 239 2.36 13.57 8.57
C PHE A 239 1.96 14.84 9.32
N ALA A 240 2.93 15.64 9.72
CA ALA A 240 2.70 16.93 10.36
C ALA A 240 3.60 18.02 9.77
N ALA A 241 3.04 19.19 9.55
CA ALA A 241 3.81 20.37 9.20
C ALA A 241 4.86 20.64 10.30
N GLU A 242 6.03 21.14 9.94
CA GLU A 242 7.11 21.43 10.88
C GLU A 242 6.65 22.26 12.09
N THR A 243 5.69 23.15 11.90
CA THR A 243 5.11 23.99 12.97
C THR A 243 4.32 23.20 14.01
N GLU A 244 3.80 22.03 13.65
CA GLU A 244 3.00 21.16 14.54
C GLU A 244 3.85 20.14 15.30
N VAL A 245 5.04 19.84 14.81
CA VAL A 245 5.93 18.84 15.40
C VAL A 245 6.21 19.06 16.89
N PRO A 246 6.45 20.31 17.37
CA PRO A 246 6.64 20.52 18.80
C PRO A 246 5.41 20.18 19.64
N ARG A 247 4.21 20.46 19.15
CA ARG A 247 2.94 20.12 19.82
C ARG A 247 2.69 18.61 19.87
N LEU A 248 3.09 17.92 18.82
CA LEU A 248 2.92 16.47 18.64
C LEU A 248 4.15 15.68 19.09
N GLY A 249 4.95 16.22 20.02
CA GLY A 249 6.25 15.67 20.43
C GLY A 249 6.24 14.17 20.70
N ALA A 250 5.18 13.64 21.32
CA ALA A 250 5.04 12.21 21.58
C ALA A 250 4.98 11.34 20.30
N LEU A 251 4.47 11.88 19.17
CA LEU A 251 4.44 11.20 17.88
C LEU A 251 5.76 11.29 17.11
N PHE A 252 6.59 12.28 17.39
CA PHE A 252 7.81 12.57 16.63
C PHE A 252 9.11 12.42 17.43
N ALA A 253 9.02 12.18 18.76
CA ALA A 253 10.18 12.14 19.66
C ALA A 253 11.16 10.99 19.36
N ASP A 254 10.66 9.83 18.95
CA ASP A 254 11.50 8.63 18.78
C ASP A 254 12.35 8.62 17.50
N ARG A 255 11.99 9.40 16.49
CA ARG A 255 12.85 9.53 15.28
C ARG A 255 14.09 10.37 15.50
N ALA A 256 14.12 11.19 16.57
CA ALA A 256 15.33 11.94 16.97
C ALA A 256 16.35 11.06 17.70
N ARG A 257 15.94 9.90 18.19
CA ARG A 257 16.81 8.92 18.88
C ARG A 257 17.30 7.83 17.92
N ALA A 258 18.19 8.21 16.98
CA ALA A 258 18.96 7.29 16.15
C ALA A 258 18.14 6.36 15.22
N GLY A 259 17.97 6.81 14.00
CA GLY A 259 17.60 5.93 12.87
C GLY A 259 16.29 5.18 13.11
N GLY A 260 15.17 5.87 12.92
CA GLY A 260 13.85 5.25 12.96
C GLY A 260 13.86 3.92 12.18
N GLY A 261 13.16 2.92 12.68
CA GLY A 261 13.07 1.62 12.02
C GLY A 261 12.71 1.74 10.54
N PRO A 262 12.94 0.72 9.74
CA PRO A 262 12.69 0.77 8.31
C PRO A 262 11.24 1.21 8.06
N LEU A 263 11.07 2.20 7.17
CA LEU A 263 9.76 2.72 6.82
C LEU A 263 8.99 1.71 5.95
N ASP A 264 9.71 1.12 4.99
CA ASP A 264 9.21 0.14 4.03
C ASP A 264 9.30 -1.26 4.64
N ILE A 265 8.29 -1.59 5.43
CA ILE A 265 8.14 -2.90 6.10
C ILE A 265 6.82 -3.54 5.66
N VAL A 266 6.71 -4.84 5.83
CA VAL A 266 5.47 -5.59 5.56
C VAL A 266 5.00 -6.27 6.84
N HIS A 267 3.72 -6.07 7.19
CA HIS A 267 3.10 -6.73 8.32
C HIS A 267 3.06 -8.26 8.11
N PRO A 268 3.41 -9.07 9.10
CA PRO A 268 3.43 -10.53 8.94
C PRO A 268 2.13 -11.13 8.42
N GLU A 269 0.97 -10.65 8.89
CA GLU A 269 -0.33 -11.11 8.41
C GLU A 269 -0.55 -10.77 6.94
N LEU A 270 -0.22 -9.55 6.52
CA LEU A 270 -0.30 -9.13 5.11
C LEU A 270 0.67 -9.95 4.25
N PHE A 271 1.89 -10.15 4.71
CA PHE A 271 2.87 -11.00 4.00
C PHE A 271 2.34 -12.42 3.80
N LEU A 272 1.78 -13.03 4.85
CA LEU A 272 1.20 -14.38 4.76
C LEU A 272 -0.02 -14.43 3.85
N GLU A 273 -0.84 -13.38 3.83
CA GLU A 273 -1.94 -13.25 2.89
C GLU A 273 -1.44 -13.18 1.45
N MET A 274 -0.45 -12.33 1.17
CA MET A 274 0.20 -12.24 -0.14
C MET A 274 0.78 -13.57 -0.58
N CYS A 275 1.43 -14.33 0.33
CA CYS A 275 1.95 -15.66 0.04
C CYS A 275 0.82 -16.67 -0.27
N ARG A 276 -0.30 -16.64 0.46
CA ARG A 276 -1.47 -17.50 0.16
C ARG A 276 -2.02 -17.20 -1.22
N ASN A 277 -2.18 -15.92 -1.55
CA ASN A 277 -2.65 -15.49 -2.85
C ASN A 277 -1.74 -15.95 -3.99
N LEU A 278 -0.41 -15.86 -3.81
CA LEU A 278 0.56 -16.40 -4.77
C LEU A 278 0.41 -17.91 -4.94
N GLY A 279 0.16 -18.64 -3.85
CA GLY A 279 -0.09 -20.09 -3.88
C GLY A 279 -1.38 -20.46 -4.63
N GLU A 280 -2.42 -19.63 -4.53
CA GLU A 280 -3.66 -19.82 -5.30
C GLU A 280 -3.45 -19.59 -6.79
N TYR A 281 -2.73 -18.55 -7.16
CA TYR A 281 -2.35 -18.31 -8.57
C TYR A 281 -1.52 -19.45 -9.14
N ALA A 282 -0.59 -20.00 -8.35
CA ALA A 282 0.20 -21.14 -8.78
C ALA A 282 -0.68 -22.33 -9.11
N ARG A 283 -1.61 -22.69 -8.20
CA ARG A 283 -2.55 -23.79 -8.40
C ARG A 283 -3.45 -23.57 -9.61
N TYR A 284 -3.98 -22.35 -9.76
CA TYR A 284 -4.81 -22.00 -10.91
C TYR A 284 -4.04 -22.10 -12.23
N THR A 285 -2.80 -21.62 -12.26
CA THR A 285 -1.94 -21.73 -13.42
C THR A 285 -1.65 -23.18 -13.79
N GLU A 286 -1.36 -24.05 -12.80
CA GLU A 286 -1.17 -25.48 -13.02
C GLU A 286 -2.44 -26.17 -13.57
N GLN A 287 -3.60 -25.77 -13.09
CA GLN A 287 -4.89 -26.25 -13.64
C GLN A 287 -5.10 -25.83 -15.08
N LEU A 288 -4.79 -24.55 -15.42
CA LEU A 288 -4.88 -24.07 -16.80
C LEU A 288 -3.89 -24.77 -17.71
N GLU A 289 -2.66 -25.00 -17.25
CA GLU A 289 -1.66 -25.77 -18.01
C GLU A 289 -2.09 -27.22 -18.23
N GLY A 290 -2.74 -27.83 -17.22
CA GLY A 290 -3.38 -29.13 -17.35
C GLY A 290 -4.47 -29.14 -18.43
N ARG A 291 -5.39 -28.18 -18.32
CA ARG A 291 -6.48 -28.03 -19.33
C ARG A 291 -5.95 -27.80 -20.74
N LEU A 292 -4.84 -27.05 -20.89
CA LEU A 292 -4.19 -26.84 -22.19
C LEU A 292 -3.59 -28.14 -22.75
N ARG A 293 -3.08 -29.02 -21.91
CA ARG A 293 -2.57 -30.33 -22.33
C ARG A 293 -3.69 -31.26 -22.80
N ASP A 294 -4.83 -31.19 -22.09
CA ASP A 294 -5.96 -32.10 -22.34
C ASP A 294 -6.88 -31.62 -23.49
N ALA A 295 -6.90 -30.31 -23.72
CA ALA A 295 -7.78 -29.71 -24.72
C ALA A 295 -7.05 -29.41 -26.03
N ARG A 296 -7.43 -30.09 -27.11
CA ARG A 296 -6.92 -29.82 -28.48
C ARG A 296 -7.32 -28.44 -29.06
N GLU A 297 -8.16 -27.67 -28.36
CA GLU A 297 -8.68 -26.38 -28.83
C GLU A 297 -8.61 -25.27 -27.77
N GLY A 298 -7.57 -25.23 -26.97
CA GLY A 298 -7.51 -24.34 -25.82
C GLY A 298 -7.06 -22.89 -26.07
N LEU A 299 -7.55 -22.22 -27.12
CA LEU A 299 -7.15 -20.82 -27.39
C LEU A 299 -7.49 -19.92 -26.20
N GLN A 300 -8.69 -20.02 -25.67
CA GLN A 300 -9.14 -19.19 -24.54
C GLN A 300 -8.32 -19.44 -23.26
N ALA A 301 -8.07 -20.74 -22.94
CA ALA A 301 -7.23 -21.08 -21.79
C ALA A 301 -5.77 -20.64 -21.97
N LYS A 302 -5.26 -20.64 -23.22
CA LYS A 302 -3.93 -20.13 -23.56
C LYS A 302 -3.86 -18.60 -23.37
N GLU A 303 -4.90 -17.87 -23.74
CA GLU A 303 -5.00 -16.43 -23.54
C GLU A 303 -5.08 -16.08 -22.05
N GLU A 304 -5.95 -16.77 -21.29
CA GLU A 304 -6.06 -16.60 -19.84
C GLU A 304 -4.72 -16.88 -19.13
N LEU A 305 -4.04 -17.98 -19.51
CA LEU A 305 -2.73 -18.31 -18.97
C LEU A 305 -1.68 -17.24 -19.30
N ALA A 306 -1.71 -16.73 -20.53
CA ALA A 306 -0.81 -15.65 -20.93
C ALA A 306 -1.07 -14.36 -20.12
N GLN A 307 -2.33 -14.01 -19.91
CA GLN A 307 -2.73 -12.88 -19.07
C GLN A 307 -2.22 -13.05 -17.63
N ILE A 308 -2.44 -14.22 -17.02
CA ILE A 308 -1.95 -14.52 -15.67
C ILE A 308 -0.42 -14.40 -15.59
N LYS A 309 0.29 -15.00 -16.56
CA LYS A 309 1.76 -14.95 -16.62
C LYS A 309 2.31 -13.52 -16.81
N ALA A 310 1.53 -12.63 -17.39
CA ALA A 310 1.89 -11.22 -17.53
C ALA A 310 1.73 -10.43 -16.22
N THR A 311 0.97 -10.94 -15.24
CA THR A 311 0.76 -10.23 -13.99
C THR A 311 2.03 -10.09 -13.14
N PRO A 312 2.19 -8.99 -12.38
CA PRO A 312 3.27 -8.86 -11.42
C PRO A 312 3.32 -10.02 -10.41
N ALA A 313 2.16 -10.46 -9.93
CA ALA A 313 2.02 -11.57 -8.99
C ALA A 313 2.64 -12.86 -9.54
N TYR A 314 2.36 -13.22 -10.78
CA TYR A 314 2.95 -14.40 -11.39
C TYR A 314 4.47 -14.25 -11.60
N ARG A 315 4.94 -13.07 -11.96
CA ARG A 315 6.40 -12.81 -12.11
C ARG A 315 7.14 -13.01 -10.79
N ILE A 316 6.57 -12.56 -9.68
CA ILE A 316 7.11 -12.79 -8.33
C ILE A 316 7.09 -14.28 -8.01
N TYR A 317 5.95 -14.94 -8.18
CA TYR A 317 5.82 -16.39 -8.00
C TYR A 317 6.89 -17.16 -8.78
N ALA A 318 7.06 -16.86 -10.08
CA ALA A 318 8.01 -17.54 -10.93
C ALA A 318 9.47 -17.33 -10.49
N ARG A 319 9.79 -16.17 -9.89
CA ARG A 319 11.10 -15.91 -9.27
C ARG A 319 11.29 -16.73 -8.00
N LEU A 320 10.31 -16.72 -7.09
CA LEU A 320 10.34 -17.49 -5.86
C LEU A 320 10.41 -19.00 -6.12
N ARG A 321 9.64 -19.50 -7.06
CA ARG A 321 9.66 -20.91 -7.48
C ARG A 321 11.04 -21.31 -7.98
N ARG A 322 11.66 -20.51 -8.89
CA ARG A 322 13.02 -20.78 -9.37
C ARG A 322 14.05 -20.77 -8.25
N ALA A 323 13.95 -19.84 -7.31
CA ALA A 323 14.86 -19.80 -6.16
C ALA A 323 14.71 -21.06 -5.28
N LEU A 324 13.47 -21.51 -5.02
CA LEU A 324 13.19 -22.74 -4.29
C LEU A 324 13.69 -23.99 -5.01
N ASP A 325 13.52 -24.06 -6.32
CA ASP A 325 13.99 -25.18 -7.14
C ASP A 325 15.53 -25.25 -7.19
N MET A 326 16.20 -24.09 -7.26
CA MET A 326 17.67 -24.02 -7.14
C MET A 326 18.15 -24.46 -5.76
N ALA A 327 17.48 -24.00 -4.71
CA ALA A 327 17.80 -24.40 -3.32
C ALA A 327 17.59 -25.91 -3.07
N ARG A 328 16.58 -26.52 -3.69
CA ARG A 328 16.31 -27.98 -3.60
C ARG A 328 17.30 -28.83 -4.39
N ARG A 329 17.89 -28.31 -5.46
CA ARG A 329 18.87 -29.05 -6.29
C ARG A 329 20.26 -29.12 -5.68
N GLY A 330 20.55 -28.35 -4.62
CA GLY A 330 21.83 -28.30 -3.93
C GLY A 330 22.99 -27.88 -4.88
N PRO A 331 24.16 -27.53 -4.35
CA PRO A 331 25.32 -27.31 -5.21
C PRO A 331 25.67 -28.60 -5.92
N SER A 332 25.65 -28.59 -7.25
CA SER A 332 26.19 -29.67 -8.08
C SER A 332 27.60 -29.99 -7.59
N ARG A 333 27.79 -31.17 -7.02
CA ARG A 333 29.13 -31.67 -6.78
C ARG A 333 29.80 -31.78 -8.15
N ALA A 334 30.57 -30.79 -8.52
CA ALA A 334 31.58 -30.94 -9.55
C ALA A 334 32.50 -32.09 -9.10
N ARG A 335 32.41 -33.23 -9.77
CA ARG A 335 33.40 -34.27 -9.63
C ARG A 335 34.71 -33.69 -10.16
N ALA A 336 35.67 -33.52 -9.26
CA ALA A 336 37.05 -33.39 -9.65
C ALA A 336 37.47 -34.78 -10.29
N GLU A 337 37.84 -34.74 -11.54
CA GLU A 337 38.79 -35.65 -12.14
C GLU A 337 40.00 -34.83 -12.53
#